data_a77e9d0d0eef7c1bbeda4ef207758327
#
_entry.id   a77e9d0d0eef7c1bbeda4ef207758327
#
_cell.length_a   1.000
_cell.length_b   1.000
_cell.length_c   1.000
_cell.angle_alpha   90.00
_cell.angle_beta   90.00
_cell.angle_gamma   90.00
#
_symmetry.space_group_name_H-M   'P 1'
#
loop_
_entity.id
_entity.type
_entity.pdbx_description
1 polymer ?
#
loop_
_entity_poly.entity_id
_entity_poly.type
_entity_poly.pdbx_seq_one_letter_code
_entity_poly.pdbx_strand_id
1 'polypeptide(L)'
;RHRARPSSTTAEMDWAGWALFGLVATTALTAALTAAQLAGLTRIDFPLLLGTLVTEDPDRARVVGFFLHLGAGQGFALGYTATFALLHRATWWIGALLGAVHVGIALTVLLPLLPGVHPRMASQRAGPASTAVLEPPGLFALNYGNQTPAVAAVVHIMYGVVLGLLLQPH
;
A
#
# COMPACT_ATOMS: atom_id res chain seq x y z
N ARG A 1 -38.52 -32.65 19.88
CA ARG A 1 -38.51 -31.24 19.42
C ARG A 1 -37.05 -30.80 19.37
N HIS A 2 -36.37 -30.98 18.21
CA HIS A 2 -35.08 -30.41 17.91
C HIS A 2 -35.26 -28.89 17.71
N ARG A 3 -34.83 -28.08 18.66
CA ARG A 3 -34.64 -26.65 18.43
C ARG A 3 -33.41 -26.51 17.54
N ALA A 4 -33.61 -26.15 16.28
CA ALA A 4 -32.56 -25.63 15.43
C ALA A 4 -31.98 -24.38 16.13
N ARG A 5 -30.68 -24.39 16.43
CA ARG A 5 -29.93 -23.16 16.81
C ARG A 5 -30.01 -22.23 15.62
N PRO A 6 -30.37 -20.94 15.80
CA PRO A 6 -30.19 -19.98 14.76
C PRO A 6 -28.69 -19.92 14.49
N SER A 7 -28.27 -20.18 13.24
CA SER A 7 -26.93 -19.91 12.78
C SER A 7 -26.77 -18.39 12.85
N SER A 8 -26.01 -17.90 13.82
CA SER A 8 -25.54 -16.52 13.80
C SER A 8 -24.55 -16.40 12.64
N THR A 9 -25.02 -15.92 11.49
CA THR A 9 -24.18 -15.54 10.36
C THR A 9 -23.47 -14.21 10.68
N THR A 10 -22.64 -14.21 11.73
CA THR A 10 -21.66 -13.15 11.91
C THR A 10 -20.52 -13.45 10.97
N ALA A 11 -20.25 -12.52 10.03
CA ALA A 11 -19.08 -12.60 9.17
C ALA A 11 -17.82 -12.66 10.04
N GLU A 12 -17.15 -13.79 10.04
CA GLU A 12 -15.91 -13.95 10.79
C GLU A 12 -14.72 -13.52 9.92
N MET A 13 -13.82 -12.72 10.50
CA MET A 13 -12.61 -12.25 9.83
C MET A 13 -11.52 -13.31 9.92
N ASP A 14 -10.84 -13.56 8.81
CA ASP A 14 -9.63 -14.37 8.75
C ASP A 14 -8.42 -13.60 9.32
N TRP A 15 -8.32 -13.57 10.65
CA TRP A 15 -7.26 -12.85 11.35
C TRP A 15 -5.87 -13.42 11.10
N ALA A 16 -5.76 -14.74 10.99
CA ALA A 16 -4.50 -15.41 10.71
C ALA A 16 -4.05 -15.15 9.27
N GLY A 17 -4.98 -15.27 8.32
CA GLY A 17 -4.75 -14.92 6.93
C GLY A 17 -4.38 -13.45 6.76
N TRP A 18 -5.10 -12.53 7.41
CA TRP A 18 -4.74 -11.11 7.41
C TRP A 18 -3.29 -10.88 7.87
N ALA A 19 -2.91 -11.44 9.02
CA ALA A 19 -1.58 -11.23 9.58
C ALA A 19 -0.49 -11.79 8.66
N LEU A 20 -0.66 -13.00 8.12
CA LEU A 20 0.34 -13.68 7.30
C LEU A 20 0.33 -13.15 5.86
N PHE A 21 -0.81 -13.18 5.19
CA PHE A 21 -0.88 -12.85 3.76
C PHE A 21 -0.77 -11.35 3.50
N GLY A 22 -1.19 -10.51 4.46
CA GLY A 22 -0.94 -9.07 4.41
C GLY A 22 0.56 -8.76 4.39
N LEU A 23 1.36 -9.41 5.26
CA LEU A 23 2.83 -9.26 5.27
C LEU A 23 3.46 -9.77 3.96
N VAL A 24 3.07 -10.97 3.53
CA VAL A 24 3.59 -11.56 2.30
C VAL A 24 3.27 -10.69 1.08
N ALA A 25 2.02 -10.29 0.94
CA ALA A 25 1.58 -9.45 -0.19
C ALA A 25 2.27 -8.08 -0.19
N THR A 26 2.42 -7.43 0.97
CA THR A 26 3.11 -6.14 1.07
C THR A 26 4.60 -6.26 0.79
N THR A 27 5.24 -7.33 1.26
CA THR A 27 6.65 -7.59 0.95
C THR A 27 6.85 -7.79 -0.56
N ALA A 28 5.98 -8.58 -1.19
CA ALA A 28 6.02 -8.79 -2.64
C ALA A 28 5.78 -7.50 -3.43
N LEU A 29 4.81 -6.68 -3.00
CA LEU A 29 4.54 -5.36 -3.60
C LEU A 29 5.76 -4.45 -3.48
N THR A 30 6.38 -4.36 -2.29
CA THR A 30 7.58 -3.53 -2.07
C THR A 30 8.74 -3.99 -2.95
N ALA A 31 8.96 -5.31 -3.03
CA ALA A 31 9.99 -5.89 -3.89
C ALA A 31 9.74 -5.57 -5.37
N ALA A 32 8.48 -5.66 -5.82
CA ALA A 32 8.10 -5.33 -7.21
C ALA A 32 8.30 -3.84 -7.53
N LEU A 33 7.95 -2.93 -6.61
CA LEU A 33 8.22 -1.50 -6.75
C LEU A 33 9.72 -1.22 -6.84
N THR A 34 10.52 -1.84 -5.96
CA THR A 34 11.98 -1.69 -5.98
C THR A 34 12.58 -2.25 -7.28
N ALA A 35 12.10 -3.39 -7.76
CA ALA A 35 12.52 -3.96 -9.03
C ALA A 35 12.18 -3.05 -10.21
N ALA A 36 10.99 -2.45 -10.22
CA ALA A 36 10.59 -1.48 -11.24
C ALA A 36 11.45 -0.21 -11.22
N GLN A 37 11.85 0.25 -10.03
CA GLN A 37 12.77 1.36 -9.86
C GLN A 37 14.17 1.01 -10.42
N LEU A 38 14.70 -0.15 -10.05
CA LEU A 38 16.00 -0.63 -10.54
C LEU A 38 16.00 -0.83 -12.08
N ALA A 39 14.87 -1.21 -12.64
CA ALA A 39 14.66 -1.33 -14.08
C ALA A 39 14.47 0.03 -14.79
N GLY A 40 14.47 1.15 -14.07
CA GLY A 40 14.30 2.49 -14.64
C GLY A 40 12.87 2.84 -15.06
N LEU A 41 11.87 2.03 -14.69
CA LEU A 41 10.46 2.28 -15.01
C LEU A 41 9.85 3.40 -14.14
N THR A 42 10.46 3.69 -13.01
CA THR A 42 10.08 4.79 -12.11
C THR A 42 11.31 5.27 -11.35
N ARG A 43 11.30 6.54 -10.90
CA ARG A 43 12.34 7.09 -10.03
C ARG A 43 11.94 7.00 -8.54
N ILE A 44 10.75 6.46 -8.22
CA ILE A 44 10.28 6.39 -6.85
C ILE A 44 11.04 5.31 -6.06
N ASP A 45 11.82 5.71 -5.07
CA ASP A 45 12.34 4.82 -4.02
C ASP A 45 11.35 4.87 -2.84
N PHE A 46 10.36 3.97 -2.87
CA PHE A 46 9.25 4.04 -1.92
C PHE A 46 9.69 3.82 -0.46
N PRO A 47 10.60 2.86 -0.16
CA PRO A 47 11.17 2.76 1.17
C PRO A 47 11.92 4.03 1.61
N LEU A 48 12.76 4.62 0.76
CA LEU A 48 13.43 5.88 1.06
C LEU A 48 12.42 6.99 1.35
N LEU A 49 11.39 7.11 0.50
CA LEU A 49 10.35 8.12 0.64
C LEU A 49 9.67 8.04 2.02
N LEU A 50 9.27 6.87 2.47
CA LEU A 50 8.63 6.69 3.78
C LEU A 50 9.63 6.82 4.93
N GLY A 51 10.81 6.27 4.80
CA GLY A 51 11.79 6.25 5.89
C GLY A 51 12.36 7.62 6.20
N THR A 52 12.44 8.50 5.21
CA THR A 52 12.84 9.89 5.40
C THR A 52 11.82 10.75 6.15
N LEU A 53 10.62 10.22 6.46
CA LEU A 53 9.76 10.80 7.49
C LEU A 53 10.43 10.78 8.87
N VAL A 54 11.26 9.77 9.13
CA VAL A 54 11.83 9.49 10.48
C VAL A 54 13.32 9.84 10.56
N THR A 55 14.12 9.54 9.55
CA THR A 55 15.57 9.70 9.57
C THR A 55 16.11 10.38 8.31
N GLU A 56 17.25 11.08 8.44
CA GLU A 56 17.94 11.73 7.31
C GLU A 56 18.92 10.79 6.61
N ASP A 57 19.40 9.77 7.30
CA ASP A 57 20.34 8.79 6.77
C ASP A 57 19.65 7.92 5.72
N PRO A 58 20.10 7.91 4.44
CA PRO A 58 19.40 7.21 3.37
C PRO A 58 19.34 5.68 3.55
N ASP A 59 20.37 5.08 4.15
CA ASP A 59 20.42 3.63 4.30
C ASP A 59 19.49 3.20 5.43
N ARG A 60 19.48 3.92 6.56
CA ARG A 60 18.53 3.72 7.63
C ARG A 60 17.10 4.03 7.17
N ALA A 61 16.92 5.06 6.35
CA ALA A 61 15.62 5.43 5.80
C ALA A 61 15.01 4.29 4.99
N ARG A 62 15.78 3.62 4.13
CA ARG A 62 15.25 2.47 3.37
C ARG A 62 14.79 1.34 4.27
N VAL A 63 15.54 1.03 5.33
CA VAL A 63 15.16 -0.01 6.30
C VAL A 63 13.90 0.40 7.07
N VAL A 64 13.89 1.60 7.65
CA VAL A 64 12.74 2.13 8.38
C VAL A 64 11.50 2.22 7.49
N GLY A 65 11.67 2.73 6.27
CA GLY A 65 10.59 2.87 5.30
C GLY A 65 10.02 1.54 4.82
N PHE A 66 10.84 0.51 4.72
CA PHE A 66 10.33 -0.85 4.46
C PHE A 66 9.35 -1.29 5.56
N PHE A 67 9.71 -1.13 6.83
CA PHE A 67 8.82 -1.49 7.95
C PHE A 67 7.60 -0.58 8.04
N LEU A 68 7.73 0.72 7.74
CA LEU A 68 6.58 1.63 7.64
C LEU A 68 5.62 1.20 6.54
N HIS A 69 6.14 0.76 5.38
CA HIS A 69 5.32 0.25 4.31
C HIS A 69 4.64 -1.06 4.67
N LEU A 70 5.33 -1.97 5.38
CA LEU A 70 4.69 -3.18 5.92
C LEU A 70 3.52 -2.84 6.84
N GLY A 71 3.70 -1.89 7.75
CA GLY A 71 2.63 -1.44 8.64
C GLY A 71 1.45 -0.82 7.89
N ALA A 72 1.72 0.06 6.92
CA ALA A 72 0.68 0.64 6.06
C ALA A 72 -0.04 -0.44 5.25
N GLY A 73 0.72 -1.38 4.66
CA GLY A 73 0.16 -2.50 3.91
C GLY A 73 -0.72 -3.40 4.76
N GLN A 74 -0.36 -3.65 6.03
CA GLN A 74 -1.21 -4.37 6.97
C GLN A 74 -2.51 -3.62 7.28
N GLY A 75 -2.45 -2.30 7.41
CA GLY A 75 -3.65 -1.47 7.55
C GLY A 75 -4.59 -1.62 6.34
N PHE A 76 -4.05 -1.58 5.13
CA PHE A 76 -4.85 -1.83 3.92
C PHE A 76 -5.34 -3.28 3.85
N ALA A 77 -4.50 -4.28 4.13
CA ALA A 77 -4.90 -5.69 4.16
C ALA A 77 -6.07 -5.94 5.10
N LEU A 78 -6.15 -5.22 6.24
CA LEU A 78 -7.29 -5.27 7.14
C LEU A 78 -8.59 -4.82 6.44
N GLY A 79 -8.52 -3.75 5.65
CA GLY A 79 -9.66 -3.28 4.85
C GLY A 79 -10.12 -4.32 3.82
N TYR A 80 -9.17 -5.02 3.16
CA TYR A 80 -9.51 -6.12 2.24
C TYR A 80 -10.16 -7.28 2.99
N THR A 81 -9.57 -7.72 4.11
CA THR A 81 -10.12 -8.81 4.92
C THR A 81 -11.54 -8.49 5.42
N ALA A 82 -11.76 -7.27 5.91
CA ALA A 82 -13.08 -6.81 6.33
C ALA A 82 -14.08 -6.80 5.15
N THR A 83 -13.66 -6.33 3.98
CA THR A 83 -14.52 -6.33 2.79
C THR A 83 -14.88 -7.74 2.35
N PHE A 84 -13.92 -8.67 2.34
CA PHE A 84 -14.20 -10.07 2.00
C PHE A 84 -15.11 -10.75 3.01
N ALA A 85 -14.93 -10.45 4.30
CA ALA A 85 -15.83 -10.94 5.36
C ALA A 85 -17.26 -10.43 5.17
N LEU A 86 -17.44 -9.13 4.92
CA LEU A 86 -18.76 -8.53 4.67
C LEU A 86 -19.44 -9.08 3.42
N LEU A 87 -18.68 -9.39 2.39
CA LEU A 87 -19.20 -10.00 1.15
C LEU A 87 -19.37 -11.52 1.26
N HIS A 88 -18.93 -12.14 2.38
CA HIS A 88 -18.83 -13.60 2.54
C HIS A 88 -18.13 -14.27 1.36
N ARG A 89 -17.18 -13.56 0.73
CA ARG A 89 -16.53 -14.00 -0.50
C ARG A 89 -15.19 -13.31 -0.72
N ALA A 90 -14.13 -14.10 -0.84
CA ALA A 90 -12.84 -13.66 -1.36
C ALA A 90 -12.63 -14.25 -2.76
N THR A 91 -12.27 -13.41 -3.72
CA THR A 91 -11.95 -13.83 -5.09
C THR A 91 -10.90 -12.90 -5.67
N TRP A 92 -10.12 -13.43 -6.61
CA TRP A 92 -9.07 -12.66 -7.27
C TRP A 92 -9.57 -11.35 -7.91
N TRP A 93 -10.77 -11.36 -8.51
CA TRP A 93 -11.30 -10.18 -9.20
C TRP A 93 -11.83 -9.09 -8.22
N ILE A 94 -12.42 -9.49 -7.07
CA ILE A 94 -12.77 -8.55 -5.99
C ILE A 94 -11.49 -7.94 -5.45
N GLY A 95 -10.47 -8.77 -5.20
CA GLY A 95 -9.15 -8.30 -4.79
C GLY A 95 -8.55 -7.32 -5.79
N ALA A 96 -8.62 -7.63 -7.10
CA ALA A 96 -8.14 -6.73 -8.14
C ALA A 96 -8.86 -5.36 -8.14
N LEU A 97 -10.18 -5.35 -7.96
CA LEU A 97 -10.97 -4.11 -7.84
C LEU A 97 -10.54 -3.30 -6.60
N LEU A 98 -10.38 -3.96 -5.46
CA LEU A 98 -9.87 -3.31 -4.26
C LEU A 98 -8.45 -2.78 -4.46
N GLY A 99 -7.61 -3.49 -5.20
CA GLY A 99 -6.27 -3.04 -5.60
C GLY A 99 -6.30 -1.77 -6.45
N ALA A 100 -7.24 -1.70 -7.39
CA ALA A 100 -7.44 -0.50 -8.21
C ALA A 100 -7.92 0.70 -7.37
N VAL A 101 -8.84 0.48 -6.43
CA VAL A 101 -9.28 1.52 -5.48
C VAL A 101 -8.12 1.96 -4.59
N HIS A 102 -7.36 0.99 -4.06
CA HIS A 102 -6.19 1.26 -3.20
C HIS A 102 -5.17 2.16 -3.91
N VAL A 103 -4.74 1.80 -5.12
CA VAL A 103 -3.79 2.62 -5.88
C VAL A 103 -4.39 3.97 -6.26
N GLY A 104 -5.68 4.04 -6.56
CA GLY A 104 -6.39 5.30 -6.77
C GLY A 104 -6.24 6.23 -5.56
N ILE A 105 -6.51 5.74 -4.35
CA ILE A 105 -6.34 6.49 -3.10
C ILE A 105 -4.86 6.89 -2.90
N ALA A 106 -3.93 5.96 -3.12
CA ALA A 106 -2.51 6.22 -2.96
C ALA A 106 -2.01 7.35 -3.88
N LEU A 107 -2.37 7.30 -5.17
CA LEU A 107 -1.89 8.24 -6.19
C LEU A 107 -2.60 9.59 -6.18
N THR A 108 -3.87 9.64 -5.74
CA THR A 108 -4.66 10.87 -5.78
C THR A 108 -4.81 11.56 -4.43
N VAL A 109 -4.62 10.85 -3.34
CA VAL A 109 -4.78 11.38 -1.98
C VAL A 109 -3.48 11.28 -1.18
N LEU A 110 -2.97 10.08 -0.95
CA LEU A 110 -1.88 9.89 0.01
C LEU A 110 -0.57 10.54 -0.47
N LEU A 111 -0.14 10.26 -1.71
CA LEU A 111 1.09 10.85 -2.25
C LEU A 111 1.00 12.37 -2.43
N PRO A 112 -0.09 12.96 -2.96
CA PRO A 112 -0.23 14.42 -3.04
C PRO A 112 -0.28 15.13 -1.69
N LEU A 113 -0.67 14.47 -0.60
CA LEU A 113 -0.65 15.04 0.75
C LEU A 113 0.75 15.06 1.38
N LEU A 114 1.68 14.20 0.93
CA LEU A 114 3.02 14.09 1.52
C LEU A 114 3.75 15.43 1.62
N PRO A 115 3.81 16.29 0.60
CA PRO A 115 4.52 17.58 0.70
C PRO A 115 4.05 18.48 1.84
N GLY A 116 2.81 18.27 2.32
CA GLY A 116 2.23 19.03 3.44
C GLY A 116 2.63 18.52 4.83
N VAL A 117 3.10 17.29 4.92
CA VAL A 117 3.41 16.62 6.22
C VAL A 117 4.83 16.07 6.29
N HIS A 118 5.51 15.91 5.15
CA HIS A 118 6.83 15.28 5.08
C HIS A 118 7.93 16.29 5.40
N PRO A 119 8.73 16.10 6.47
CA PRO A 119 9.69 17.10 6.93
C PRO A 119 10.85 17.36 5.96
N ARG A 120 11.14 16.42 5.07
CA ARG A 120 12.27 16.46 4.13
C ARG A 120 11.86 16.55 2.66
N MET A 121 10.61 16.89 2.39
CA MET A 121 10.10 17.06 1.03
C MET A 121 9.89 18.54 0.73
N ALA A 122 10.30 18.97 -0.46
CA ALA A 122 10.01 20.33 -0.93
C ALA A 122 8.50 20.54 -1.01
N SER A 123 8.04 21.71 -0.58
CA SER A 123 6.63 22.09 -0.65
C SER A 123 6.49 23.57 -0.97
N GLN A 124 5.34 23.95 -1.52
CA GLN A 124 5.04 25.37 -1.79
C GLN A 124 4.92 26.21 -0.50
N ARG A 125 4.64 25.55 0.64
CA ARG A 125 4.50 26.21 1.95
C ARG A 125 5.81 26.38 2.70
N ALA A 126 6.71 25.41 2.57
CA ALA A 126 7.99 25.40 3.28
C ALA A 126 9.12 26.06 2.49
N GLY A 127 8.93 26.29 1.17
CA GLY A 127 9.98 26.81 0.30
C GLY A 127 11.16 25.82 0.15
N PRO A 128 12.18 26.18 -0.65
CA PRO A 128 13.39 25.39 -0.74
C PRO A 128 14.20 25.54 0.57
N ALA A 129 14.51 24.43 1.21
CA ALA A 129 15.35 24.37 2.40
C ALA A 129 16.46 23.35 2.17
N SER A 130 17.60 23.52 2.84
CA SER A 130 18.73 22.59 2.75
C SER A 130 18.40 21.16 3.20
N THR A 131 17.31 20.99 3.93
CA THR A 131 16.77 19.71 4.41
C THR A 131 15.63 19.16 3.54
N ALA A 132 15.06 19.95 2.63
CA ALA A 132 13.97 19.53 1.73
C ALA A 132 14.56 18.92 0.45
N VAL A 133 15.17 17.74 0.59
CA VAL A 133 15.92 17.07 -0.49
C VAL A 133 15.08 16.17 -1.37
N LEU A 134 13.84 15.87 -0.98
CA LEU A 134 12.94 15.03 -1.78
C LEU A 134 12.05 15.87 -2.68
N GLU A 135 11.94 15.41 -3.92
CA GLU A 135 10.98 15.96 -4.88
C GLU A 135 9.54 15.56 -4.49
N PRO A 136 8.56 16.50 -4.52
CA PRO A 136 7.15 16.13 -4.35
C PRO A 136 6.70 15.16 -5.43
N PRO A 137 5.89 14.14 -5.10
CA PRO A 137 5.44 13.16 -6.12
C PRO A 137 4.56 13.79 -7.22
N GLY A 138 3.87 14.85 -6.91
CA GLY A 138 2.85 15.41 -7.81
C GLY A 138 1.60 14.54 -7.90
N LEU A 139 0.64 14.96 -8.71
CA LEU A 139 -0.56 14.18 -8.97
C LEU A 139 -0.18 12.90 -9.74
N PHE A 140 -0.72 11.77 -9.33
CA PHE A 140 -0.40 10.43 -9.85
C PHE A 140 1.09 10.06 -9.75
N ALA A 141 1.88 10.75 -8.92
CA ALA A 141 3.32 10.56 -8.79
C ALA A 141 4.09 10.76 -10.12
N LEU A 142 3.57 11.59 -11.02
CA LEU A 142 4.15 11.83 -12.35
C LEU A 142 5.53 12.49 -12.29
N ASN A 143 5.86 13.19 -11.22
CA ASN A 143 7.18 13.77 -11.04
C ASN A 143 8.28 12.68 -10.92
N TYR A 144 7.92 11.46 -10.56
CA TYR A 144 8.84 10.32 -10.51
C TYR A 144 8.90 9.53 -11.82
N GLY A 145 8.23 10.00 -12.87
CA GLY A 145 8.26 9.42 -14.22
C GLY A 145 6.87 9.06 -14.75
N ASN A 146 6.71 9.18 -16.06
CA ASN A 146 5.42 8.97 -16.73
C ASN A 146 4.87 7.54 -16.58
N GLN A 147 5.73 6.54 -16.33
CA GLN A 147 5.34 5.15 -16.12
C GLN A 147 4.99 4.84 -14.66
N THR A 148 5.32 5.74 -13.71
CA THR A 148 5.09 5.53 -12.29
C THR A 148 3.64 5.18 -11.96
N PRO A 149 2.61 5.87 -12.51
CA PRO A 149 1.21 5.49 -12.24
C PRO A 149 0.87 4.07 -12.71
N ALA A 150 1.37 3.67 -13.88
CA ALA A 150 1.12 2.34 -14.42
C ALA A 150 1.81 1.24 -13.58
N VAL A 151 3.05 1.47 -13.20
CA VAL A 151 3.80 0.58 -12.29
C VAL A 151 3.05 0.44 -10.96
N ALA A 152 2.66 1.56 -10.34
CA ALA A 152 1.89 1.54 -9.10
C ALA A 152 0.57 0.79 -9.26
N ALA A 153 -0.17 1.02 -10.36
CA ALA A 153 -1.43 0.33 -10.62
C ALA A 153 -1.24 -1.18 -10.71
N VAL A 154 -0.28 -1.64 -11.50
CA VAL A 154 -0.01 -3.08 -11.67
C VAL A 154 0.31 -3.74 -10.33
N VAL A 155 1.24 -3.19 -9.55
CA VAL A 155 1.67 -3.84 -8.30
C VAL A 155 0.58 -3.84 -7.23
N HIS A 156 -0.26 -2.80 -7.15
CA HIS A 156 -1.37 -2.77 -6.19
C HIS A 156 -2.54 -3.66 -6.61
N ILE A 157 -2.83 -3.76 -7.91
CA ILE A 157 -3.81 -4.72 -8.41
C ILE A 157 -3.34 -6.14 -8.13
N MET A 158 -2.06 -6.46 -8.37
CA MET A 158 -1.49 -7.76 -8.02
C MET A 158 -1.54 -8.04 -6.51
N TYR A 159 -1.26 -7.04 -5.68
CA TYR A 159 -1.43 -7.13 -4.23
C TYR A 159 -2.86 -7.56 -3.87
N GLY A 160 -3.85 -6.91 -4.44
CA GLY A 160 -5.26 -7.24 -4.21
C GLY A 160 -5.63 -8.63 -4.74
N VAL A 161 -5.13 -9.03 -5.92
CA VAL A 161 -5.32 -10.38 -6.47
C VAL A 161 -4.78 -11.43 -5.51
N VAL A 162 -3.56 -11.24 -4.99
CA VAL A 162 -2.93 -12.17 -4.03
C VAL A 162 -3.79 -12.32 -2.77
N LEU A 163 -4.24 -11.21 -2.20
CA LEU A 163 -5.12 -11.25 -1.02
C LEU A 163 -6.46 -11.94 -1.34
N GLY A 164 -7.05 -11.66 -2.51
CA GLY A 164 -8.31 -12.27 -2.94
C GLY A 164 -8.23 -13.77 -3.24
N LEU A 165 -7.03 -14.29 -3.50
CA LEU A 165 -6.75 -15.73 -3.69
C LEU A 165 -6.45 -16.46 -2.37
N LEU A 166 -5.82 -15.77 -1.41
CA LEU A 166 -5.27 -16.41 -0.22
C LEU A 166 -6.13 -16.26 1.03
N LEU A 167 -6.90 -15.15 1.14
CA LEU A 167 -7.79 -14.93 2.27
C LEU A 167 -9.04 -15.81 2.17
N GLN A 168 -9.47 -16.36 3.30
CA GLN A 168 -10.63 -17.24 3.41
C GLN A 168 -11.65 -16.60 4.36
N PRO A 169 -12.74 -15.95 3.87
CA PRO A 169 -13.83 -15.50 4.74
C PRO A 169 -14.57 -16.73 5.29
N HIS A 170 -14.80 -16.77 6.59
CA HIS A 170 -15.50 -17.83 7.31
C HIS A 170 -16.92 -17.42 7.65
#